data_be2341b3b3b9a506773cc213e825def0
#
_entry.id   be2341b3b3b9a506773cc213e825def0
#
_cell.length_a   1.000
_cell.length_b   1.000
_cell.length_c   1.000
_cell.angle_alpha   90.00
_cell.angle_beta   90.00
_cell.angle_gamma   90.00
#
_symmetry.space_group_name_H-M   'P 1'
#
loop_
_entity.id
_entity.type
_entity.pdbx_description
1 polymer ?
#
loop_
_entity_poly.entity_id
_entity_poly.type
_entity_poly.pdbx_seq_one_letter_code
_entity_poly.pdbx_strand_id
1 'polypeptide(L)'
;MTFNSGRFPRLCKFWTLVFSMAVLCSVAVGGPAHAQTKATEVRGTAEVIDADILKFGNQRVILWGIDAPERPQTCQLNDMPWGCYDVAFRSLQLLAGRGEVVCYFQGDPDPFGRHFGICESGGEDLNAEMVKAGVALAFDEETDAYVGQMTEAIMAGVGLWQPGVWFEEPWAFRRRENPSGLR
;
A
#
# COMPACT_ATOMS: atom_id res chain seq x y z
N MET A 1 -66.64 72.16 14.49
CA MET A 1 -66.24 73.53 14.92
C MET A 1 -64.77 73.63 14.56
N THR A 2 -64.54 74.37 13.55
CA THR A 2 -63.57 75.51 13.31
C THR A 2 -62.11 75.03 13.21
N PHE A 3 -61.59 75.07 11.95
CA PHE A 3 -60.74 76.13 11.36
C PHE A 3 -59.41 76.28 12.14
N ASN A 4 -58.22 76.33 11.55
CA ASN A 4 -57.73 77.14 10.44
C ASN A 4 -56.24 76.73 10.15
N SER A 5 -55.93 76.53 8.96
CA SER A 5 -55.05 77.29 8.04
C SER A 5 -53.70 77.77 8.57
N GLY A 6 -52.68 77.47 7.83
CA GLY A 6 -51.71 78.54 7.61
C GLY A 6 -50.28 78.12 7.34
N ARG A 7 -49.92 78.19 6.07
CA ARG A 7 -48.69 78.76 5.49
C ARG A 7 -47.34 77.99 5.54
N PHE A 8 -46.97 77.67 4.37
CA PHE A 8 -45.56 77.57 3.91
C PHE A 8 -44.84 78.96 4.09
N PRO A 9 -43.48 79.02 4.20
CA PRO A 9 -42.64 78.75 3.03
C PRO A 9 -41.16 78.38 3.31
N ARG A 10 -40.49 78.07 2.20
CA ARG A 10 -39.10 78.29 1.80
C ARG A 10 -38.08 77.24 2.06
N LEU A 11 -37.76 76.52 0.96
CA LEU A 11 -36.45 76.34 0.32
C LEU A 11 -35.20 76.41 1.22
N CYS A 12 -34.55 75.33 1.43
CA CYS A 12 -33.10 75.29 1.50
C CYS A 12 -32.59 74.03 0.75
N LYS A 13 -31.93 74.36 -0.35
CA LYS A 13 -31.22 73.33 -1.13
C LYS A 13 -30.04 72.87 -0.30
N PHE A 14 -30.03 71.57 0.15
CA PHE A 14 -28.81 70.88 0.58
C PHE A 14 -28.50 69.84 -0.42
N TRP A 15 -27.38 70.00 -1.08
CA TRP A 15 -26.75 69.15 -2.02
C TRP A 15 -26.06 68.00 -1.24
N THR A 16 -26.70 66.89 -1.07
CA THR A 16 -26.09 65.71 -0.49
C THR A 16 -25.37 64.97 -1.59
N LEU A 17 -24.05 64.96 -1.51
CA LEU A 17 -23.12 64.11 -2.22
C LEU A 17 -23.43 62.61 -1.86
N VAL A 18 -23.95 61.88 -2.84
CA VAL A 18 -24.09 60.43 -2.72
C VAL A 18 -22.72 59.80 -2.98
N PHE A 19 -22.03 59.44 -1.90
CA PHE A 19 -20.86 58.57 -1.99
C PHE A 19 -21.35 57.14 -2.36
N SER A 20 -21.20 56.81 -3.64
CA SER A 20 -21.44 55.46 -4.14
C SER A 20 -20.26 54.56 -3.69
N MET A 21 -20.46 53.80 -2.61
CA MET A 21 -19.51 52.82 -2.12
C MET A 21 -19.70 51.58 -2.98
N ALA A 22 -18.88 51.43 -4.02
CA ALA A 22 -18.81 50.22 -4.82
C ALA A 22 -18.20 49.08 -3.95
N VAL A 23 -19.06 48.18 -3.45
CA VAL A 23 -18.62 46.94 -2.81
C VAL A 23 -18.11 46.02 -3.93
N LEU A 24 -16.79 45.95 -4.06
CA LEU A 24 -16.12 44.92 -4.87
C LEU A 24 -16.33 43.56 -4.22
N CYS A 25 -17.35 42.85 -4.67
CA CYS A 25 -17.56 41.44 -4.34
C CYS A 25 -16.49 40.59 -5.07
N SER A 26 -15.37 40.32 -4.38
CA SER A 26 -14.34 39.40 -4.88
C SER A 26 -14.92 37.98 -4.90
N VAL A 27 -15.38 37.52 -6.06
CA VAL A 27 -15.75 36.12 -6.27
C VAL A 27 -14.45 35.34 -6.31
N ALA A 28 -14.10 34.67 -5.20
CA ALA A 28 -13.05 33.67 -5.19
C ALA A 28 -13.51 32.50 -6.07
N VAL A 29 -12.98 32.42 -7.29
CA VAL A 29 -13.13 31.22 -8.15
C VAL A 29 -12.27 30.12 -7.53
N GLY A 30 -12.89 29.33 -6.64
CA GLY A 30 -12.31 28.06 -6.18
C GLY A 30 -12.15 27.14 -7.38
N GLY A 31 -10.90 26.94 -7.82
CA GLY A 31 -10.60 25.92 -8.83
C GLY A 31 -11.05 24.54 -8.35
N PRO A 32 -11.37 23.60 -9.25
CA PRO A 32 -11.78 22.27 -8.85
C PRO A 32 -10.65 21.63 -8.02
N ALA A 33 -10.97 21.29 -6.78
CA ALA A 33 -10.10 20.43 -5.98
C ALA A 33 -9.94 19.12 -6.73
N HIS A 34 -8.76 18.88 -7.30
CA HIS A 34 -8.42 17.58 -7.85
C HIS A 34 -8.42 16.60 -6.67
N ALA A 35 -9.48 15.83 -6.55
CA ALA A 35 -9.48 14.65 -5.68
C ALA A 35 -8.37 13.75 -6.21
N GLN A 36 -7.27 13.61 -5.48
CA GLN A 36 -6.24 12.62 -5.77
C GLN A 36 -6.89 11.26 -5.57
N THR A 37 -7.23 10.60 -6.68
CA THR A 37 -7.70 9.22 -6.65
C THR A 37 -6.53 8.39 -6.12
N LYS A 38 -6.72 7.75 -4.95
CA LYS A 38 -5.73 6.84 -4.39
C LYS A 38 -5.48 5.74 -5.43
N ALA A 39 -4.23 5.55 -5.82
CA ALA A 39 -3.88 4.46 -6.73
C ALA A 39 -4.29 3.13 -6.10
N THR A 40 -4.96 2.29 -6.86
CA THR A 40 -5.41 0.97 -6.43
C THR A 40 -4.48 -0.14 -6.90
N GLU A 41 -3.57 0.17 -7.82
CA GLU A 41 -2.61 -0.76 -8.40
C GLU A 41 -1.32 -0.05 -8.84
N VAL A 42 -0.28 -0.85 -9.04
CA VAL A 42 0.93 -0.46 -9.77
C VAL A 42 1.27 -1.55 -10.77
N ARG A 43 1.81 -1.16 -11.92
CA ARG A 43 2.24 -2.10 -12.97
C ARG A 43 3.52 -1.68 -13.65
N GLY A 44 4.25 -2.65 -14.15
CA GLY A 44 5.48 -2.44 -14.91
C GLY A 44 6.54 -3.51 -14.64
N THR A 45 7.78 -3.21 -14.99
CA THR A 45 8.92 -4.05 -14.60
C THR A 45 9.22 -3.82 -13.13
N ALA A 46 9.16 -4.90 -12.35
CA ALA A 46 9.46 -4.86 -10.92
C ALA A 46 10.91 -5.25 -10.65
N GLU A 47 11.57 -4.51 -9.78
CA GLU A 47 12.83 -4.92 -9.14
C GLU A 47 12.51 -5.69 -7.87
N VAL A 48 13.04 -6.91 -7.70
CA VAL A 48 12.94 -7.66 -6.45
C VAL A 48 13.99 -7.10 -5.49
N ILE A 49 13.57 -6.52 -4.38
CA ILE A 49 14.47 -5.92 -3.39
C ILE A 49 14.56 -6.70 -2.08
N ASP A 50 13.58 -7.57 -1.82
CA ASP A 50 13.60 -8.56 -0.75
C ASP A 50 12.82 -9.81 -1.16
N ALA A 51 12.85 -10.87 -0.34
CA ALA A 51 12.24 -12.16 -0.69
C ALA A 51 10.70 -12.08 -0.82
N ASP A 52 10.09 -11.01 -0.34
CA ASP A 52 8.65 -10.72 -0.44
C ASP A 52 8.36 -9.26 -0.80
N ILE A 53 9.37 -8.49 -1.28
CA ILE A 53 9.19 -7.08 -1.61
C ILE A 53 9.61 -6.78 -3.05
N LEU A 54 8.66 -6.20 -3.79
CA LEU A 54 8.84 -5.68 -5.13
C LEU A 54 8.97 -4.14 -5.12
N LYS A 55 9.72 -3.60 -6.09
CA LYS A 55 9.91 -2.16 -6.25
C LYS A 55 9.63 -1.74 -7.69
N PHE A 56 8.82 -0.68 -7.83
CA PHE A 56 8.45 -0.02 -9.08
C PHE A 56 8.88 1.45 -9.02
N GLY A 57 10.06 1.77 -9.56
CA GLY A 57 10.63 3.11 -9.37
C GLY A 57 10.87 3.43 -7.90
N ASN A 58 10.11 4.38 -7.32
CA ASN A 58 10.18 4.72 -5.89
C ASN A 58 9.13 4.00 -5.03
N GLN A 59 8.21 3.27 -5.64
CA GLN A 59 7.12 2.60 -4.95
C GLN A 59 7.55 1.18 -4.55
N ARG A 60 7.27 0.79 -3.32
CA ARG A 60 7.55 -0.55 -2.79
C ARG A 60 6.25 -1.25 -2.48
N VAL A 61 6.19 -2.54 -2.81
CA VAL A 61 5.03 -3.40 -2.56
C VAL A 61 5.51 -4.65 -1.83
N ILE A 62 4.95 -4.89 -0.66
CA ILE A 62 5.10 -6.13 0.11
C ILE A 62 4.03 -7.09 -0.39
N LEU A 63 4.38 -8.33 -0.65
CA LEU A 63 3.43 -9.35 -1.05
C LEU A 63 2.46 -9.64 0.11
N TRP A 64 1.17 -9.34 -0.10
CA TRP A 64 0.10 -9.47 0.90
C TRP A 64 -0.20 -10.93 1.23
N GLY A 65 -0.41 -11.24 2.50
CA GLY A 65 -0.87 -12.55 2.96
C GLY A 65 0.19 -13.65 2.95
N ILE A 66 1.45 -13.29 2.67
CA ILE A 66 2.58 -14.21 2.77
C ILE A 66 3.73 -13.59 3.53
N ASP A 67 4.63 -14.40 4.06
CA ASP A 67 5.87 -13.96 4.70
C ASP A 67 7.02 -14.88 4.29
N ALA A 68 8.11 -14.31 3.79
CA ALA A 68 9.28 -15.06 3.31
C ALA A 68 10.45 -14.96 4.31
N PRO A 69 11.41 -15.89 4.30
CA PRO A 69 12.59 -15.80 5.12
C PRO A 69 13.31 -14.45 4.97
N GLU A 70 13.68 -13.86 6.10
CA GLU A 70 14.35 -12.56 6.17
C GLU A 70 15.81 -12.62 5.68
N ARG A 71 16.35 -11.52 5.15
CA ARG A 71 17.71 -11.47 4.58
C ARG A 71 18.81 -12.09 5.44
N PRO A 72 18.92 -11.87 6.76
CA PRO A 72 19.94 -12.51 7.57
C PRO A 72 19.54 -13.89 8.08
N GLN A 73 18.31 -14.37 7.78
CA GLN A 73 17.79 -15.62 8.28
C GLN A 73 18.46 -16.79 7.59
N THR A 74 18.93 -17.73 8.40
CA THR A 74 19.52 -19.00 7.95
C THR A 74 18.68 -20.14 8.46
N CYS A 75 18.28 -21.03 7.56
CA CYS A 75 17.63 -22.29 7.88
C CYS A 75 18.67 -23.41 8.01
N GLN A 76 18.23 -24.59 8.39
CA GLN A 76 19.07 -25.79 8.39
C GLN A 76 18.47 -26.87 7.50
N LEU A 77 19.31 -27.62 6.83
CA LEU A 77 18.93 -28.81 6.09
C LEU A 77 19.86 -29.95 6.52
N ASN A 78 19.33 -30.97 7.19
CA ASN A 78 20.10 -32.06 7.79
C ASN A 78 21.24 -31.54 8.66
N ASP A 79 20.93 -30.65 9.59
CA ASP A 79 21.84 -29.96 10.53
C ASP A 79 22.93 -29.10 9.88
N MET A 80 22.86 -28.87 8.57
CA MET A 80 23.78 -27.98 7.85
C MET A 80 23.08 -26.64 7.55
N PRO A 81 23.81 -25.51 7.65
CA PRO A 81 23.26 -24.21 7.25
C PRO A 81 22.75 -24.21 5.81
N TRP A 82 21.53 -23.72 5.61
CA TRP A 82 20.89 -23.62 4.30
C TRP A 82 20.35 -22.20 4.09
N GLY A 83 20.69 -21.60 2.94
CA GLY A 83 20.30 -20.24 2.57
C GLY A 83 18.86 -20.16 2.08
N CYS A 84 17.88 -20.35 2.98
CA CYS A 84 16.45 -20.31 2.65
C CYS A 84 16.01 -18.93 2.10
N TYR A 85 16.58 -17.84 2.64
CA TYR A 85 16.36 -16.51 2.10
C TYR A 85 16.78 -16.41 0.63
N ASP A 86 17.99 -16.87 0.29
CA ASP A 86 18.49 -16.79 -1.10
C ASP A 86 17.62 -17.58 -2.08
N VAL A 87 17.07 -18.72 -1.62
CA VAL A 87 16.14 -19.52 -2.41
C VAL A 87 14.83 -18.77 -2.64
N ALA A 88 14.25 -18.19 -1.59
CA ALA A 88 13.02 -17.40 -1.69
C ALA A 88 13.21 -16.16 -2.59
N PHE A 89 14.29 -15.42 -2.38
CA PHE A 89 14.62 -14.23 -3.18
C PHE A 89 14.76 -14.56 -4.67
N ARG A 90 15.49 -15.62 -5.02
CA ARG A 90 15.65 -16.04 -6.42
C ARG A 90 14.35 -16.58 -7.01
N SER A 91 13.53 -17.25 -6.22
CA SER A 91 12.21 -17.70 -6.67
C SER A 91 11.33 -16.53 -7.07
N LEU A 92 11.27 -15.49 -6.23
CA LEU A 92 10.53 -14.27 -6.57
C LEU A 92 11.10 -13.57 -7.82
N GLN A 93 12.43 -13.54 -7.98
CA GLN A 93 13.06 -12.98 -9.19
C GLN A 93 12.63 -13.74 -10.45
N LEU A 94 12.60 -15.06 -10.41
CA LEU A 94 12.17 -15.90 -11.54
C LEU A 94 10.70 -15.70 -11.85
N LEU A 95 9.85 -15.60 -10.83
CA LEU A 95 8.43 -15.39 -10.99
C LEU A 95 8.13 -14.00 -11.56
N ALA A 96 8.70 -12.94 -10.98
CA ALA A 96 8.53 -11.56 -11.43
C ALA A 96 9.13 -11.33 -12.84
N GLY A 97 10.13 -12.11 -13.23
CA GLY A 97 10.76 -12.03 -14.56
C GLY A 97 9.96 -12.64 -15.70
N ARG A 98 8.80 -13.26 -15.44
CA ARG A 98 7.96 -13.89 -16.48
C ARG A 98 7.25 -12.90 -17.39
N GLY A 99 7.09 -11.64 -16.97
CA GLY A 99 6.41 -10.61 -17.74
C GLY A 99 6.27 -9.29 -17.00
N GLU A 100 5.33 -8.46 -17.45
CA GLU A 100 4.92 -7.29 -16.69
C GLU A 100 4.29 -7.75 -15.37
N VAL A 101 4.69 -7.10 -14.28
CA VAL A 101 4.10 -7.35 -12.96
C VAL A 101 3.00 -6.34 -12.70
N VAL A 102 1.86 -6.80 -12.22
CA VAL A 102 0.74 -5.96 -11.75
C VAL A 102 0.49 -6.29 -10.29
N CYS A 103 0.49 -5.29 -9.41
CA CYS A 103 0.16 -5.46 -8.00
C CYS A 103 -1.09 -4.66 -7.64
N TYR A 104 -2.09 -5.34 -7.13
CA TYR A 104 -3.35 -4.76 -6.63
C TYR A 104 -3.22 -4.50 -5.13
N PHE A 105 -3.36 -3.24 -4.73
CA PHE A 105 -3.12 -2.84 -3.35
C PHE A 105 -4.21 -3.33 -2.39
N GLN A 106 -3.76 -3.76 -1.23
CA GLN A 106 -4.59 -4.19 -0.11
C GLN A 106 -4.45 -3.20 1.04
N GLY A 107 -5.55 -2.51 1.37
CA GLY A 107 -5.58 -1.55 2.47
C GLY A 107 -4.74 -0.28 2.26
N ASP A 108 -4.33 0.31 3.36
CA ASP A 108 -3.47 1.50 3.39
C ASP A 108 -1.99 1.11 3.42
N PRO A 109 -1.09 1.97 2.91
CA PRO A 109 0.34 1.72 3.05
C PRO A 109 0.77 1.73 4.51
N ASP A 110 1.87 1.05 4.79
CA ASP A 110 2.48 1.05 6.11
C ASP A 110 3.10 2.43 6.46
N PRO A 111 3.57 2.63 7.71
CA PRO A 111 4.17 3.90 8.14
C PRO A 111 5.42 4.32 7.34
N PHE A 112 6.02 3.40 6.57
CA PHE A 112 7.17 3.68 5.70
C PHE A 112 6.76 3.95 4.25
N GLY A 113 5.45 4.00 3.95
CA GLY A 113 4.90 4.25 2.63
C GLY A 113 4.99 3.04 1.69
N ARG A 114 5.19 1.82 2.22
CA ARG A 114 5.15 0.59 1.43
C ARG A 114 3.70 0.12 1.33
N HIS A 115 3.27 -0.26 0.12
CA HIS A 115 1.96 -0.86 -0.08
C HIS A 115 2.01 -2.36 0.17
N PHE A 116 0.89 -2.92 0.60
CA PHE A 116 0.67 -4.36 0.55
C PHE A 116 -0.05 -4.68 -0.76
N GLY A 117 0.26 -5.80 -1.41
CA GLY A 117 -0.34 -6.12 -2.69
C GLY A 117 -0.41 -7.59 -3.03
N ILE A 118 -1.48 -7.96 -3.74
CA ILE A 118 -1.56 -9.22 -4.49
C ILE A 118 -0.95 -8.92 -5.85
N CYS A 119 0.12 -9.62 -6.20
CA CYS A 119 0.91 -9.35 -7.39
C CYS A 119 0.83 -10.50 -8.38
N GLU A 120 0.73 -10.18 -9.66
CA GLU A 120 0.65 -11.13 -10.77
C GLU A 120 1.75 -10.88 -11.78
N SER A 121 2.27 -11.93 -12.41
CA SER A 121 3.15 -11.87 -13.57
C SER A 121 2.89 -13.04 -14.50
N GLY A 122 2.79 -12.80 -15.79
CA GLY A 122 2.47 -13.85 -16.74
C GLY A 122 1.11 -14.53 -16.54
N GLY A 123 0.18 -13.87 -15.81
CA GLY A 123 -1.14 -14.40 -15.49
C GLY A 123 -1.17 -15.31 -14.25
N GLU A 124 -0.09 -15.38 -13.48
CA GLU A 124 0.00 -16.17 -12.25
C GLU A 124 0.16 -15.26 -11.03
N ASP A 125 -0.51 -15.62 -9.94
CA ASP A 125 -0.40 -14.96 -8.63
C ASP A 125 0.96 -15.30 -8.01
N LEU A 126 1.85 -14.29 -7.89
CA LEU A 126 3.19 -14.45 -7.34
C LEU A 126 3.16 -14.86 -5.87
N ASN A 127 2.20 -14.32 -5.10
CA ASN A 127 2.04 -14.62 -3.69
C ASN A 127 1.71 -16.11 -3.50
N ALA A 128 0.76 -16.62 -4.29
CA ALA A 128 0.36 -18.01 -4.27
C ALA A 128 1.51 -18.95 -4.71
N GLU A 129 2.23 -18.60 -5.78
CA GLU A 129 3.34 -19.40 -6.29
C GLU A 129 4.52 -19.49 -5.32
N MET A 130 4.83 -18.40 -4.59
CA MET A 130 5.85 -18.41 -3.54
C MET A 130 5.51 -19.38 -2.41
N VAL A 131 4.25 -19.37 -1.96
CA VAL A 131 3.77 -20.29 -0.90
C VAL A 131 3.73 -21.72 -1.41
N LYS A 132 3.21 -21.96 -2.60
CA LYS A 132 3.11 -23.30 -3.21
C LYS A 132 4.49 -23.94 -3.46
N ALA A 133 5.50 -23.12 -3.79
CA ALA A 133 6.88 -23.58 -3.89
C ALA A 133 7.53 -23.86 -2.52
N GLY A 134 6.85 -23.55 -1.42
CA GLY A 134 7.37 -23.69 -0.06
C GLY A 134 8.51 -22.74 0.27
N VAL A 135 8.61 -21.60 -0.41
CA VAL A 135 9.67 -20.60 -0.18
C VAL A 135 9.17 -19.36 0.57
N ALA A 136 7.86 -19.30 0.81
CA ALA A 136 7.22 -18.38 1.73
C ALA A 136 6.12 -19.12 2.51
N LEU A 137 5.71 -18.57 3.64
CA LEU A 137 4.61 -19.07 4.45
C LEU A 137 3.35 -18.23 4.18
N ALA A 138 2.18 -18.87 4.24
CA ALA A 138 0.94 -18.11 4.36
C ALA A 138 0.94 -17.35 5.70
N PHE A 139 0.61 -16.06 5.66
CA PHE A 139 0.51 -15.22 6.84
C PHE A 139 -0.96 -14.94 7.14
N ASP A 140 -1.55 -15.82 7.94
CA ASP A 140 -2.99 -15.85 8.22
C ASP A 140 -3.49 -14.71 9.10
N GLU A 141 -2.60 -13.97 9.76
CA GLU A 141 -2.94 -12.70 10.42
C GLU A 141 -3.41 -11.63 9.41
N GLU A 142 -2.99 -11.70 8.15
CA GLU A 142 -3.43 -10.80 7.08
C GLU A 142 -4.60 -11.38 6.28
N THR A 143 -4.53 -12.66 5.89
CA THR A 143 -5.57 -13.36 5.11
C THR A 143 -5.35 -14.86 5.12
N ASP A 144 -6.43 -15.63 5.01
CA ASP A 144 -6.42 -17.09 4.85
C ASP A 144 -6.28 -17.56 3.39
N ALA A 145 -6.18 -16.62 2.44
CA ALA A 145 -6.20 -16.91 0.99
C ALA A 145 -5.13 -17.91 0.53
N TYR A 146 -3.99 -17.97 1.22
CA TYR A 146 -2.84 -18.81 0.83
C TYR A 146 -2.61 -20.03 1.72
N VAL A 147 -3.49 -20.28 2.70
CA VAL A 147 -3.40 -21.45 3.60
C VAL A 147 -3.51 -22.77 2.82
N GLY A 148 -4.32 -22.80 1.76
CA GLY A 148 -4.46 -23.93 0.87
C GLY A 148 -3.15 -24.30 0.17
N GLN A 149 -2.46 -23.31 -0.41
CA GLN A 149 -1.16 -23.48 -1.08
C GLN A 149 -0.06 -23.91 -0.10
N MET A 150 -0.07 -23.38 1.12
CA MET A 150 0.85 -23.83 2.16
C MET A 150 0.61 -25.29 2.54
N THR A 151 -0.65 -25.71 2.65
CA THR A 151 -1.01 -27.09 2.89
C THR A 151 -0.50 -28.01 1.76
N GLU A 152 -0.66 -27.61 0.50
CA GLU A 152 -0.12 -28.34 -0.66
C GLU A 152 1.41 -28.46 -0.58
N ALA A 153 2.13 -27.37 -0.25
CA ALA A 153 3.58 -27.37 -0.11
C ALA A 153 4.06 -28.29 1.01
N ILE A 154 3.37 -28.29 2.16
CA ILE A 154 3.65 -29.20 3.28
C ILE A 154 3.47 -30.66 2.86
N MET A 155 2.36 -31.00 2.20
CA MET A 155 2.07 -32.34 1.73
C MET A 155 3.06 -32.83 0.67
N ALA A 156 3.51 -31.93 -0.19
CA ALA A 156 4.50 -32.19 -1.23
C ALA A 156 5.94 -32.25 -0.67
N GLY A 157 6.18 -31.75 0.54
CA GLY A 157 7.51 -31.72 1.16
C GLY A 157 8.51 -30.90 0.37
N VAL A 158 8.11 -29.69 -0.08
CA VAL A 158 8.95 -28.81 -0.91
C VAL A 158 9.43 -27.58 -0.15
N GLY A 159 10.55 -27.01 -0.59
CA GLY A 159 11.10 -25.78 -0.04
C GLY A 159 11.40 -25.89 1.46
N LEU A 160 10.82 -25.03 2.27
CA LEU A 160 10.92 -25.03 3.74
C LEU A 160 10.33 -26.31 4.38
N TRP A 161 9.46 -27.00 3.67
CA TRP A 161 8.74 -28.19 4.14
C TRP A 161 9.42 -29.50 3.76
N GLN A 162 10.57 -29.46 3.07
CA GLN A 162 11.28 -30.69 2.69
C GLN A 162 11.82 -31.42 3.92
N PRO A 163 11.91 -32.77 3.90
CA PRO A 163 12.44 -33.55 5.01
C PRO A 163 13.85 -33.08 5.42
N GLY A 164 14.08 -32.94 6.72
CA GLY A 164 15.38 -32.53 7.27
C GLY A 164 15.57 -31.00 7.32
N VAL A 165 14.59 -30.22 6.88
CA VAL A 165 14.64 -28.76 7.06
C VAL A 165 14.10 -28.39 8.43
N TRP A 166 14.86 -27.51 9.07
CA TRP A 166 14.42 -26.73 10.22
C TRP A 166 14.54 -25.24 9.91
N PHE A 167 13.54 -24.46 10.25
CA PHE A 167 13.52 -23.02 10.11
C PHE A 167 12.72 -22.37 11.25
N GLU A 168 13.05 -21.14 11.56
CA GLU A 168 12.22 -20.26 12.37
C GLU A 168 11.23 -19.54 11.44
N GLU A 169 10.00 -19.33 11.87
CA GLU A 169 9.02 -18.56 11.08
C GLU A 169 9.53 -17.13 10.87
N PRO A 170 9.39 -16.56 9.66
CA PRO A 170 9.96 -15.24 9.35
C PRO A 170 9.50 -14.14 10.31
N TRP A 171 8.22 -14.11 10.66
CA TRP A 171 7.68 -13.15 11.64
C TRP A 171 8.24 -13.36 13.05
N ALA A 172 8.55 -14.58 13.47
CA ALA A 172 9.17 -14.85 14.75
C ALA A 172 10.63 -14.39 14.76
N PHE A 173 11.37 -14.71 13.69
CA PHE A 173 12.73 -14.23 13.47
C PHE A 173 12.79 -12.70 13.49
N ARG A 174 11.92 -12.00 12.76
CA ARG A 174 11.84 -10.55 12.73
C ARG A 174 11.55 -9.94 14.10
N ARG A 175 10.58 -10.50 14.86
CA ARG A 175 10.28 -10.02 16.24
C ARG A 175 11.48 -10.18 17.17
N ARG A 176 12.27 -11.24 17.02
CA ARG A 176 13.47 -11.47 17.82
C ARG A 176 14.57 -10.48 17.48
N GLU A 177 14.82 -10.21 16.20
CA GLU A 177 15.84 -9.28 15.73
C GLU A 177 15.42 -7.80 15.88
N ASN A 178 14.14 -7.52 15.72
CA ASN A 178 13.56 -6.18 15.84
C ASN A 178 12.28 -6.22 16.70
N PRO A 179 12.40 -5.97 18.03
CA PRO A 179 11.24 -6.00 18.94
C PRO A 179 10.13 -5.00 18.61
N SER A 180 10.38 -3.97 17.77
CA SER A 180 9.33 -3.07 17.29
C SER A 180 8.29 -3.78 16.40
N GLY A 181 8.62 -4.97 15.89
CA GLY A 181 7.73 -5.84 15.14
C GLY A 181 7.28 -5.31 13.77
N LEU A 182 7.80 -4.19 13.30
CA LEU A 182 7.47 -3.66 11.98
C LEU A 182 8.10 -4.52 10.89
N ARG A 183 7.26 -4.98 9.97
CA ARG A 183 7.62 -5.74 8.77
C ARG A 183 8.35 -4.87 7.76
#